data_b4d07186a0bea4c3ffd4567cf9221055
#
_entry.id   b4d07186a0bea4c3ffd4567cf9221055
#
_cell.length_a   1.000
_cell.length_b   1.000
_cell.length_c   1.000
_cell.angle_alpha   90.00
_cell.angle_beta   90.00
_cell.angle_gamma   90.00
#
_symmetry.space_group_name_H-M   'P 1'
#
loop_
_entity.id
_entity.type
_entity.pdbx_description
1 polymer ?
#
loop_
_entity_poly.entity_id
_entity_poly.type
_entity_poly.pdbx_seq_one_letter_code
_entity_poly.pdbx_strand_id
1 'polypeptide(L)'
;MTTEYGSWTTNSLTVSASPNPVAASGGNSALSCKANQTRSKYTKWNGITTNTTTESQTIAVSASWSKVSGSGSLSGSTVTFGNNTTASALSGVYRASSGGKTADVTVRQSAGSVSYTYTFTFSDGSTSTSWSSIAAGGDSKSYSIVSTRVVKWNGVQTGTENVSYSGSSNVSWASVSGSKITVGDNPNASARSGVVTFTQASSGKTIKVTLLQLKKNSVDIN
;
A
#
# COMPACT_ATOMS: atom_id res chain seq x y z
N MET A 1 -57.25 29.27 28.61
CA MET A 1 -56.64 28.26 27.71
C MET A 1 -55.19 28.15 28.09
N THR A 2 -54.69 26.97 28.41
CA THR A 2 -53.31 26.71 28.78
C THR A 2 -52.70 25.61 27.87
N THR A 3 -51.39 25.63 27.69
CA THR A 3 -50.68 24.59 26.97
C THR A 3 -49.72 23.91 27.94
N GLU A 4 -49.73 22.58 27.96
CA GLU A 4 -48.79 21.77 28.74
C GLU A 4 -48.05 20.82 27.81
N TYR A 5 -46.83 20.45 28.19
CA TYR A 5 -45.98 19.56 27.41
C TYR A 5 -45.55 18.35 28.24
N GLY A 6 -45.66 17.19 27.66
CA GLY A 6 -45.00 15.99 28.17
C GLY A 6 -43.47 16.02 27.97
N SER A 7 -42.80 15.10 28.61
CA SER A 7 -41.36 14.91 28.42
C SER A 7 -41.05 14.41 27.01
N TRP A 8 -39.85 14.77 26.48
CA TRP A 8 -39.35 14.22 25.25
C TRP A 8 -38.99 12.74 25.42
N THR A 9 -39.44 11.92 24.50
CA THR A 9 -39.11 10.49 24.41
C THR A 9 -38.26 10.24 23.17
N THR A 10 -37.10 9.60 23.32
CA THR A 10 -36.27 9.20 22.20
C THR A 10 -36.85 7.96 21.51
N ASN A 11 -37.23 8.11 20.25
CA ASN A 11 -37.81 7.04 19.43
C ASN A 11 -36.75 6.23 18.69
N SER A 12 -35.75 6.93 18.10
CA SER A 12 -34.65 6.32 17.35
C SER A 12 -33.41 7.18 17.38
N LEU A 13 -32.28 6.60 17.00
CA LEU A 13 -31.01 7.31 16.77
C LEU A 13 -30.69 7.33 15.28
N THR A 14 -30.10 8.43 14.82
CA THR A 14 -29.46 8.56 13.52
C THR A 14 -27.99 8.82 13.74
N VAL A 15 -27.15 8.00 13.14
CA VAL A 15 -25.69 8.05 13.29
C VAL A 15 -24.99 8.31 11.96
N SER A 16 -23.87 9.00 12.02
CA SER A 16 -23.04 9.26 10.84
C SER A 16 -21.55 9.25 11.20
N ALA A 17 -20.71 9.13 10.19
CA ALA A 17 -19.27 9.16 10.29
C ALA A 17 -18.69 10.08 9.20
N SER A 18 -17.68 10.90 9.54
CA SER A 18 -17.05 11.80 8.57
C SER A 18 -15.55 11.97 8.89
N PRO A 19 -14.65 11.80 7.88
CA PRO A 19 -14.91 11.31 6.54
C PRO A 19 -15.30 9.83 6.52
N ASN A 20 -16.07 9.41 5.52
CA ASN A 20 -16.38 8.02 5.27
C ASN A 20 -16.55 7.81 3.75
N PRO A 21 -15.61 7.17 3.05
CA PRO A 21 -14.47 6.42 3.60
C PRO A 21 -13.32 7.32 4.13
N VAL A 22 -12.54 6.75 5.04
CA VAL A 22 -11.22 7.25 5.43
C VAL A 22 -10.22 6.95 4.31
N ALA A 23 -9.20 7.79 4.13
CA ALA A 23 -8.16 7.57 3.11
C ALA A 23 -7.40 6.26 3.33
N ALA A 24 -6.88 5.66 2.24
CA ALA A 24 -6.08 4.44 2.30
C ALA A 24 -4.81 4.59 3.15
N SER A 25 -4.18 5.78 3.16
CA SER A 25 -3.01 6.09 3.99
C SER A 25 -3.30 6.13 5.49
N GLY A 26 -4.56 5.97 5.90
CA GLY A 26 -5.01 6.08 7.27
C GLY A 26 -5.62 7.45 7.59
N GLY A 27 -6.07 7.60 8.81
CA GLY A 27 -6.67 8.82 9.32
C GLY A 27 -7.82 8.55 10.29
N ASN A 28 -8.51 9.61 10.65
CA ASN A 28 -9.60 9.59 11.61
C ASN A 28 -10.95 9.84 10.94
N SER A 29 -11.99 9.22 11.48
CA SER A 29 -13.40 9.50 11.18
C SER A 29 -14.13 9.86 12.47
N ALA A 30 -14.75 11.03 12.49
CA ALA A 30 -15.55 11.47 13.62
C ALA A 30 -16.96 10.86 13.52
N LEU A 31 -17.43 10.30 14.62
CA LEU A 31 -18.79 9.74 14.77
C LEU A 31 -19.72 10.79 15.37
N SER A 32 -20.93 10.88 14.86
CA SER A 32 -21.96 11.74 15.41
C SER A 32 -23.29 11.01 15.57
N CYS A 33 -24.07 11.44 16.54
CA CYS A 33 -25.36 10.85 16.87
C CYS A 33 -26.43 11.95 17.04
N LYS A 34 -27.60 11.71 16.45
CA LYS A 34 -28.80 12.53 16.65
C LYS A 34 -29.93 11.67 17.18
N ALA A 35 -30.70 12.18 18.09
CA ALA A 35 -31.94 11.56 18.58
C ALA A 35 -33.16 12.15 17.89
N ASN A 36 -34.02 11.28 17.36
CA ASN A 36 -35.35 11.62 16.92
C ASN A 36 -36.28 11.43 18.08
N GLN A 37 -36.93 12.51 18.52
CA GLN A 37 -37.71 12.55 19.73
C GLN A 37 -39.12 13.04 19.46
N THR A 38 -40.04 12.59 20.26
CA THR A 38 -41.44 13.08 20.27
C THR A 38 -41.89 13.43 21.70
N ARG A 39 -42.83 14.33 21.79
CA ARG A 39 -43.58 14.61 23.04
C ARG A 39 -45.01 14.92 22.72
N SER A 40 -45.90 14.73 23.74
CA SER A 40 -47.29 15.17 23.68
C SER A 40 -47.38 16.64 24.04
N LYS A 41 -48.25 17.37 23.35
CA LYS A 41 -48.67 18.73 23.66
C LYS A 41 -50.16 18.73 23.97
N TYR A 42 -50.51 19.18 25.12
CA TYR A 42 -51.91 19.20 25.62
C TYR A 42 -52.43 20.62 25.61
N THR A 43 -53.57 20.84 24.97
CA THR A 43 -54.32 22.09 25.08
C THR A 43 -55.44 21.86 26.11
N LYS A 44 -55.52 22.72 27.12
CA LYS A 44 -56.54 22.62 28.23
C LYS A 44 -57.41 23.84 28.26
N TRP A 45 -58.69 23.61 28.53
CA TRP A 45 -59.70 24.63 28.88
C TRP A 45 -60.26 24.32 30.26
N ASN A 46 -60.16 25.26 31.19
CA ASN A 46 -60.56 25.08 32.59
C ASN A 46 -60.00 23.79 33.23
N GLY A 47 -58.72 23.48 32.93
CA GLY A 47 -58.07 22.31 33.50
C GLY A 47 -58.36 20.99 32.74
N ILE A 48 -59.31 20.96 31.81
CA ILE A 48 -59.66 19.76 31.02
C ILE A 48 -58.91 19.76 29.70
N THR A 49 -58.27 18.64 29.37
CA THR A 49 -57.60 18.46 28.06
C THR A 49 -58.63 18.44 26.94
N THR A 50 -58.57 19.41 26.06
CA THR A 50 -59.48 19.55 24.91
C THR A 50 -58.84 19.10 23.59
N ASN A 51 -57.49 19.07 23.52
CA ASN A 51 -56.76 18.60 22.36
C ASN A 51 -55.41 18.06 22.78
N THR A 52 -54.95 17.02 22.06
CA THR A 52 -53.62 16.42 22.20
C THR A 52 -52.97 16.32 20.83
N THR A 53 -51.79 16.89 20.67
CA THR A 53 -50.99 16.80 19.46
C THR A 53 -49.60 16.23 19.78
N THR A 54 -48.89 15.74 18.79
CA THR A 54 -47.51 15.26 18.93
C THR A 54 -46.58 16.28 18.30
N GLU A 55 -45.55 16.67 19.04
CA GLU A 55 -44.42 17.44 18.51
C GLU A 55 -43.24 16.51 18.30
N SER A 56 -42.45 16.77 17.24
CA SER A 56 -41.27 15.99 16.90
C SER A 56 -40.07 16.90 16.77
N GLN A 57 -38.90 16.42 17.16
CA GLN A 57 -37.62 17.10 16.92
C GLN A 57 -36.49 16.09 16.64
N THR A 58 -35.43 16.59 16.00
CA THR A 58 -34.15 15.86 15.85
C THR A 58 -33.06 16.73 16.45
N ILE A 59 -32.36 16.23 17.45
CA ILE A 59 -31.30 16.96 18.15
C ILE A 59 -30.01 16.16 18.19
N ALA A 60 -28.86 16.85 18.20
CA ALA A 60 -27.58 16.21 18.48
C ALA A 60 -27.58 15.75 19.96
N VAL A 61 -27.08 14.55 20.20
CA VAL A 61 -26.99 13.98 21.54
C VAL A 61 -25.62 13.37 21.77
N SER A 62 -25.17 13.42 23.02
CA SER A 62 -24.01 12.62 23.43
C SER A 62 -24.43 11.15 23.47
N ALA A 63 -23.65 10.30 22.83
CA ALA A 63 -23.82 8.85 22.84
C ALA A 63 -22.58 8.18 23.39
N SER A 64 -22.75 7.06 24.07
CA SER A 64 -21.63 6.12 24.28
C SER A 64 -21.42 5.31 23.02
N TRP A 65 -20.15 5.12 22.64
CA TRP A 65 -19.76 4.39 21.44
C TRP A 65 -19.03 3.10 21.79
N SER A 66 -19.32 2.04 21.07
CA SER A 66 -18.63 0.76 21.17
C SER A 66 -18.31 0.21 19.77
N LYS A 67 -17.18 -0.48 19.63
CA LYS A 67 -16.86 -1.21 18.41
C LYS A 67 -17.60 -2.54 18.44
N VAL A 68 -18.34 -2.84 17.37
CA VAL A 68 -19.07 -4.09 17.19
C VAL A 68 -18.21 -5.11 16.46
N SER A 69 -17.55 -4.71 15.35
CA SER A 69 -16.75 -5.63 14.53
C SER A 69 -15.81 -4.89 13.58
N GLY A 70 -14.96 -5.65 12.88
CA GLY A 70 -14.15 -5.17 11.76
C GLY A 70 -12.90 -4.41 12.16
N SER A 71 -12.39 -3.58 11.23
CA SER A 71 -11.13 -2.84 11.32
C SER A 71 -11.30 -1.47 11.97
N GLY A 72 -10.17 -0.79 12.26
CA GLY A 72 -10.12 0.51 12.92
C GLY A 72 -10.20 0.40 14.45
N SER A 73 -9.60 1.36 15.15
CA SER A 73 -9.68 1.51 16.61
C SER A 73 -10.65 2.63 16.97
N LEU A 74 -11.31 2.51 18.12
CA LEU A 74 -12.26 3.50 18.61
C LEU A 74 -11.72 4.15 19.88
N SER A 75 -11.78 5.48 19.92
CA SER A 75 -11.51 6.27 21.13
C SER A 75 -12.54 7.39 21.23
N GLY A 76 -13.38 7.34 22.26
CA GLY A 76 -14.54 8.24 22.39
C GLY A 76 -15.46 8.14 21.18
N SER A 77 -15.61 9.22 20.43
CA SER A 77 -16.39 9.30 19.19
C SER A 77 -15.48 9.34 17.92
N THR A 78 -14.23 8.92 18.03
CA THR A 78 -13.28 8.93 16.90
C THR A 78 -12.84 7.52 16.56
N VAL A 79 -12.98 7.16 15.29
CA VAL A 79 -12.44 5.93 14.69
C VAL A 79 -11.16 6.27 13.98
N THR A 80 -10.09 5.52 14.27
CA THR A 80 -8.77 5.68 13.63
C THR A 80 -8.42 4.43 12.82
N PHE A 81 -8.02 4.62 11.57
CA PHE A 81 -7.44 3.60 10.70
C PHE A 81 -5.96 3.91 10.47
N GLY A 82 -5.12 2.88 10.50
CA GLY A 82 -3.74 2.94 10.04
C GLY A 82 -3.63 2.88 8.51
N ASN A 83 -2.41 2.84 7.99
CA ASN A 83 -2.16 2.64 6.56
C ASN A 83 -2.70 1.28 6.08
N ASN A 84 -3.58 1.27 5.08
CA ASN A 84 -4.11 0.06 4.48
C ASN A 84 -3.10 -0.53 3.49
N THR A 85 -2.43 -1.60 3.89
CA THR A 85 -1.46 -2.33 3.06
C THR A 85 -2.07 -3.51 2.31
N THR A 86 -3.36 -3.43 2.00
CA THR A 86 -4.09 -4.42 1.20
C THR A 86 -4.79 -3.77 0.01
N ALA A 87 -4.96 -4.52 -1.07
CA ALA A 87 -5.69 -4.05 -2.25
C ALA A 87 -7.22 -4.04 -2.06
N SER A 88 -7.71 -4.32 -0.85
CA SER A 88 -9.13 -4.34 -0.51
C SER A 88 -9.47 -3.21 0.45
N ALA A 89 -10.67 -2.67 0.33
CA ALA A 89 -11.19 -1.72 1.30
C ALA A 89 -11.41 -2.42 2.66
N LEU A 90 -11.17 -1.70 3.75
CA LEU A 90 -11.44 -2.15 5.10
C LEU A 90 -12.72 -1.50 5.64
N SER A 91 -13.35 -2.11 6.63
CA SER A 91 -14.51 -1.53 7.31
C SER A 91 -14.60 -1.98 8.76
N GLY A 92 -15.21 -1.13 9.59
CA GLY A 92 -15.58 -1.44 10.96
C GLY A 92 -17.00 -0.96 11.27
N VAL A 93 -17.70 -1.68 12.13
CA VAL A 93 -19.04 -1.35 12.60
C VAL A 93 -18.97 -0.83 14.04
N TYR A 94 -19.60 0.31 14.28
CA TYR A 94 -19.59 1.02 15.56
C TYR A 94 -21.02 1.34 15.97
N ARG A 95 -21.31 1.12 17.23
CA ARG A 95 -22.65 1.29 17.83
C ARG A 95 -22.69 2.50 18.74
N ALA A 96 -23.66 3.38 18.50
CA ALA A 96 -24.06 4.43 19.43
C ALA A 96 -25.13 3.90 20.38
N SER A 97 -25.09 4.35 21.63
CA SER A 97 -26.14 4.12 22.62
C SER A 97 -26.47 5.42 23.34
N SER A 98 -27.76 5.81 23.36
CA SER A 98 -28.27 7.01 24.03
C SER A 98 -29.77 6.86 24.26
N GLY A 99 -30.28 7.28 25.45
CA GLY A 99 -31.72 7.26 25.79
C GLY A 99 -32.34 5.86 25.65
N GLY A 100 -31.60 4.79 25.96
CA GLY A 100 -32.10 3.41 25.86
C GLY A 100 -32.24 2.89 24.40
N LYS A 101 -31.79 3.65 23.41
CA LYS A 101 -31.76 3.28 21.98
C LYS A 101 -30.35 3.08 21.49
N THR A 102 -30.23 2.25 20.45
CA THR A 102 -28.95 1.98 19.78
C THR A 102 -29.09 2.18 18.28
N ALA A 103 -27.95 2.53 17.60
CA ALA A 103 -27.84 2.57 16.15
C ALA A 103 -26.41 2.26 15.74
N ASP A 104 -26.24 1.57 14.61
CA ASP A 104 -24.94 1.17 14.09
C ASP A 104 -24.55 2.02 12.87
N VAL A 105 -23.25 2.34 12.77
CA VAL A 105 -22.66 2.97 11.61
C VAL A 105 -21.47 2.15 11.13
N THR A 106 -21.38 1.96 9.82
CA THR A 106 -20.19 1.35 9.19
C THR A 106 -19.24 2.45 8.73
N VAL A 107 -18.03 2.44 9.27
CA VAL A 107 -16.94 3.29 8.80
C VAL A 107 -16.05 2.47 7.87
N ARG A 108 -15.75 3.00 6.68
CA ARG A 108 -14.95 2.36 5.64
C ARG A 108 -13.61 3.06 5.50
N GLN A 109 -12.61 2.31 5.07
CA GLN A 109 -11.33 2.83 4.60
C GLN A 109 -11.13 2.39 3.16
N SER A 110 -10.61 3.29 2.32
CA SER A 110 -10.32 2.99 0.91
C SER A 110 -9.28 1.88 0.77
N ALA A 111 -9.35 1.13 -0.32
CA ALA A 111 -8.35 0.14 -0.70
C ALA A 111 -6.96 0.79 -0.83
N GLY A 112 -5.92 0.09 -0.42
CA GLY A 112 -4.55 0.52 -0.60
C GLY A 112 -4.09 0.37 -2.05
N SER A 113 -3.09 1.18 -2.42
CA SER A 113 -2.37 1.07 -3.70
C SER A 113 -0.91 0.77 -3.45
N VAL A 114 -0.36 -0.21 -4.18
CA VAL A 114 1.05 -0.57 -4.12
C VAL A 114 1.81 0.02 -5.30
N SER A 115 3.04 0.49 -5.05
CA SER A 115 3.98 0.92 -6.08
C SER A 115 5.37 0.40 -5.79
N TYR A 116 6.20 0.27 -6.84
CA TYR A 116 7.54 -0.28 -6.74
C TYR A 116 8.57 0.68 -7.34
N THR A 117 9.71 0.81 -6.65
CA THR A 117 10.89 1.50 -7.19
C THR A 117 12.02 0.49 -7.29
N TYR A 118 12.53 0.25 -8.50
CA TYR A 118 13.52 -0.77 -8.78
C TYR A 118 14.93 -0.20 -8.85
N THR A 119 15.88 -0.91 -8.23
CA THR A 119 17.32 -0.69 -8.36
C THR A 119 17.95 -1.91 -9.03
N PHE A 120 18.72 -1.68 -10.11
CA PHE A 120 19.48 -2.72 -10.78
C PHE A 120 20.80 -2.13 -11.29
N THR A 121 21.88 -2.42 -10.56
CA THR A 121 23.23 -1.86 -10.79
C THR A 121 24.29 -2.87 -10.38
N PHE A 122 25.54 -2.65 -10.80
CA PHE A 122 26.69 -3.24 -10.13
C PHE A 122 26.83 -2.63 -8.70
N SER A 123 27.65 -3.26 -7.86
CA SER A 123 27.80 -2.82 -6.45
C SER A 123 28.38 -1.42 -6.29
N ASP A 124 29.09 -0.90 -7.32
CA ASP A 124 29.61 0.46 -7.38
C ASP A 124 28.55 1.50 -7.86
N GLY A 125 27.32 1.07 -8.10
CA GLY A 125 26.21 1.91 -8.59
C GLY A 125 26.20 2.08 -10.11
N SER A 126 27.18 1.56 -10.86
CA SER A 126 27.23 1.67 -12.32
C SER A 126 26.21 0.73 -12.99
N THR A 127 25.79 1.06 -14.21
CA THR A 127 24.93 0.22 -15.06
C THR A 127 25.70 -0.42 -16.23
N SER A 128 26.99 -0.09 -16.36
CA SER A 128 27.88 -0.68 -17.35
C SER A 128 29.30 -0.75 -16.81
N THR A 129 30.02 -1.79 -17.21
CA THR A 129 31.43 -1.97 -16.89
C THR A 129 32.11 -2.70 -18.04
N SER A 130 33.44 -2.80 -17.99
CA SER A 130 34.20 -3.55 -18.95
C SER A 130 35.12 -4.57 -18.29
N TRP A 131 35.30 -5.71 -18.93
CA TRP A 131 36.31 -6.68 -18.59
C TRP A 131 37.29 -6.75 -19.77
N SER A 132 38.27 -5.87 -19.68
CA SER A 132 39.37 -5.77 -20.67
C SER A 132 40.51 -6.73 -20.33
N SER A 133 41.31 -7.05 -21.33
CA SER A 133 42.52 -7.89 -21.18
C SER A 133 42.24 -9.32 -20.72
N ILE A 134 41.13 -9.91 -21.17
CA ILE A 134 40.84 -11.32 -20.93
C ILE A 134 41.88 -12.13 -21.69
N ALA A 135 42.57 -13.08 -21.02
CA ALA A 135 43.58 -13.93 -21.66
C ALA A 135 43.00 -14.72 -22.83
N ALA A 136 43.84 -15.01 -23.84
CA ALA A 136 43.41 -15.81 -24.99
C ALA A 136 42.92 -17.21 -24.59
N GLY A 137 43.47 -17.84 -23.54
CA GLY A 137 43.00 -19.14 -23.01
C GLY A 137 41.69 -19.10 -22.26
N GLY A 138 41.03 -17.94 -22.23
CA GLY A 138 39.77 -17.76 -21.49
C GLY A 138 39.98 -17.46 -20.01
N ASP A 139 38.87 -17.13 -19.32
CA ASP A 139 38.84 -16.85 -17.89
C ASP A 139 37.40 -16.80 -17.40
N SER A 140 37.20 -16.68 -16.08
CA SER A 140 35.88 -16.46 -15.49
C SER A 140 35.90 -15.39 -14.40
N LYS A 141 34.85 -14.55 -14.35
CA LYS A 141 34.72 -13.45 -13.41
C LYS A 141 33.29 -13.35 -12.88
N SER A 142 33.18 -13.21 -11.57
CA SER A 142 31.89 -12.93 -10.92
C SER A 142 31.72 -11.44 -10.63
N TYR A 143 30.51 -10.95 -10.76
CA TYR A 143 30.13 -9.57 -10.52
C TYR A 143 29.20 -9.46 -9.32
N SER A 144 29.42 -8.46 -8.49
CA SER A 144 28.45 -8.10 -7.44
C SER A 144 27.35 -7.24 -8.04
N ILE A 145 26.13 -7.76 -8.03
CA ILE A 145 24.94 -7.11 -8.63
C ILE A 145 23.94 -6.80 -7.55
N VAL A 146 23.47 -5.54 -7.48
CA VAL A 146 22.37 -5.08 -6.64
C VAL A 146 21.10 -5.15 -7.47
N SER A 147 20.17 -6.01 -7.07
CA SER A 147 18.89 -6.22 -7.75
C SER A 147 17.78 -6.22 -6.72
N THR A 148 17.18 -5.05 -6.50
CA THR A 148 16.17 -4.85 -5.46
C THR A 148 14.98 -4.05 -5.95
N ARG A 149 13.87 -4.12 -5.19
CA ARG A 149 12.75 -3.19 -5.30
C ARG A 149 12.33 -2.70 -3.93
N VAL A 150 12.03 -1.42 -3.84
CA VAL A 150 11.36 -0.80 -2.69
C VAL A 150 9.86 -0.94 -2.90
N VAL A 151 9.16 -1.48 -1.91
CA VAL A 151 7.70 -1.62 -1.89
C VAL A 151 7.11 -0.44 -1.13
N LYS A 152 6.17 0.26 -1.75
CA LYS A 152 5.44 1.37 -1.11
C LYS A 152 3.93 1.10 -1.18
N TRP A 153 3.25 1.21 -0.05
CA TRP A 153 1.80 1.23 0.03
C TRP A 153 1.34 2.67 0.32
N ASN A 154 0.46 3.19 -0.55
CA ASN A 154 -0.04 4.56 -0.46
C ASN A 154 1.07 5.62 -0.35
N GLY A 155 2.20 5.38 -1.06
CA GLY A 155 3.38 6.24 -1.02
C GLY A 155 4.35 6.00 0.15
N VAL A 156 3.97 5.25 1.18
CA VAL A 156 4.80 4.92 2.35
C VAL A 156 5.60 3.65 2.08
N GLN A 157 6.92 3.70 2.30
CA GLN A 157 7.78 2.54 2.18
C GLN A 157 7.45 1.53 3.29
N THR A 158 7.18 0.28 2.88
CA THR A 158 6.88 -0.82 3.79
C THR A 158 7.92 -1.93 3.76
N GLY A 159 8.79 -1.95 2.75
CA GLY A 159 9.85 -2.95 2.67
C GLY A 159 10.79 -2.74 1.48
N THR A 160 11.81 -3.59 1.44
CA THR A 160 12.71 -3.75 0.31
C THR A 160 12.87 -5.25 0.05
N GLU A 161 12.78 -5.66 -1.21
CA GLU A 161 12.81 -7.05 -1.63
C GLU A 161 13.90 -7.26 -2.70
N ASN A 162 14.51 -8.44 -2.70
CA ASN A 162 15.39 -8.85 -3.79
C ASN A 162 14.55 -9.21 -5.03
N VAL A 163 15.08 -8.87 -6.20
CA VAL A 163 14.45 -9.18 -7.50
C VAL A 163 15.37 -10.08 -8.28
N SER A 164 14.84 -11.16 -8.83
CA SER A 164 15.60 -12.08 -9.68
C SER A 164 16.05 -11.38 -10.98
N TYR A 165 17.16 -11.84 -11.51
CA TYR A 165 17.68 -11.41 -12.80
C TYR A 165 18.28 -12.60 -13.57
N SER A 166 18.45 -12.43 -14.87
CA SER A 166 19.13 -13.38 -15.75
C SER A 166 20.20 -12.68 -16.56
N GLY A 167 21.22 -13.42 -16.97
CA GLY A 167 22.27 -12.93 -17.84
C GLY A 167 22.22 -13.61 -19.20
N SER A 168 22.59 -12.89 -20.25
CA SER A 168 22.77 -13.41 -21.62
C SER A 168 24.00 -12.82 -22.29
N SER A 169 24.63 -13.58 -23.14
CA SER A 169 25.75 -13.15 -23.97
C SER A 169 25.32 -12.98 -25.43
N ASN A 170 25.79 -11.95 -26.09
CA ASN A 170 25.60 -11.77 -27.54
C ASN A 170 26.61 -12.56 -28.40
N VAL A 171 27.50 -13.31 -27.75
CA VAL A 171 28.55 -14.09 -28.42
C VAL A 171 28.58 -15.52 -27.87
N SER A 172 28.84 -16.50 -28.72
CA SER A 172 28.86 -17.93 -28.38
C SER A 172 30.04 -18.36 -27.51
N TRP A 173 31.12 -17.58 -27.52
CA TRP A 173 32.34 -17.87 -26.78
C TRP A 173 32.31 -17.35 -25.32
N ALA A 174 31.23 -16.73 -24.90
CA ALA A 174 31.02 -16.34 -23.51
C ALA A 174 29.67 -16.86 -23.00
N SER A 175 29.67 -17.42 -21.81
CA SER A 175 28.48 -17.93 -21.13
C SER A 175 28.27 -17.23 -19.79
N VAL A 176 27.03 -17.26 -19.28
CA VAL A 176 26.63 -16.60 -18.04
C VAL A 176 25.86 -17.60 -17.15
N SER A 177 26.27 -17.68 -15.90
CA SER A 177 25.54 -18.43 -14.87
C SER A 177 25.44 -17.60 -13.58
N GLY A 178 24.22 -17.21 -13.21
CA GLY A 178 24.00 -16.24 -12.13
C GLY A 178 24.69 -14.92 -12.45
N SER A 179 25.64 -14.49 -11.60
CA SER A 179 26.47 -13.29 -11.81
C SER A 179 27.85 -13.59 -12.39
N LYS A 180 28.15 -14.86 -12.67
CA LYS A 180 29.45 -15.29 -13.20
C LYS A 180 29.43 -15.33 -14.71
N ILE A 181 30.42 -14.70 -15.34
CA ILE A 181 30.71 -14.76 -16.77
C ILE A 181 31.91 -15.70 -16.97
N THR A 182 31.79 -16.63 -17.87
CA THR A 182 32.89 -17.51 -18.31
C THR A 182 33.17 -17.28 -19.80
N VAL A 183 34.43 -16.99 -20.12
CA VAL A 183 34.90 -16.74 -21.47
C VAL A 183 35.79 -17.90 -21.89
N GLY A 184 35.48 -18.52 -23.05
CA GLY A 184 36.24 -19.62 -23.60
C GLY A 184 37.50 -19.17 -24.33
N ASP A 185 38.29 -20.16 -24.81
CA ASP A 185 39.55 -19.94 -25.57
C ASP A 185 39.31 -19.13 -26.85
N ASN A 186 40.22 -18.19 -27.12
CA ASN A 186 40.27 -17.46 -28.41
C ASN A 186 41.33 -18.07 -29.30
N PRO A 187 40.99 -18.95 -30.24
CA PRO A 187 41.94 -19.56 -31.13
C PRO A 187 42.51 -18.63 -32.23
N ASN A 188 41.90 -17.41 -32.34
CA ASN A 188 42.22 -16.50 -33.44
C ASN A 188 43.46 -15.63 -33.16
N ALA A 189 44.16 -15.26 -34.24
CA ALA A 189 45.26 -14.29 -34.21
C ALA A 189 44.80 -12.82 -34.00
N SER A 190 43.52 -12.59 -33.80
CA SER A 190 42.94 -11.27 -33.56
C SER A 190 42.19 -11.22 -32.20
N ALA A 191 42.26 -10.10 -31.55
CA ALA A 191 41.40 -9.85 -30.36
C ALA A 191 39.92 -9.84 -30.76
N ARG A 192 39.05 -10.19 -29.81
CA ARG A 192 37.60 -10.21 -30.02
C ARG A 192 36.84 -9.52 -28.89
N SER A 193 35.69 -9.00 -29.22
CA SER A 193 34.84 -8.34 -28.24
C SER A 193 33.43 -8.92 -28.24
N GLY A 194 32.72 -8.76 -27.09
CA GLY A 194 31.35 -9.17 -26.90
C GLY A 194 30.71 -8.39 -25.79
N VAL A 195 29.42 -8.60 -25.59
CA VAL A 195 28.66 -7.97 -24.53
C VAL A 195 27.82 -9.01 -23.79
N VAL A 196 27.92 -9.01 -22.47
CA VAL A 196 27.01 -9.70 -21.59
C VAL A 196 25.99 -8.68 -21.03
N THR A 197 24.72 -9.02 -21.11
CA THR A 197 23.63 -8.21 -20.59
C THR A 197 22.94 -8.99 -19.47
N PHE A 198 22.82 -8.38 -18.28
CA PHE A 198 21.96 -8.87 -17.22
C PHE A 198 20.66 -8.08 -17.27
N THR A 199 19.53 -8.77 -17.06
CA THR A 199 18.18 -8.20 -17.12
C THR A 199 17.42 -8.54 -15.86
N GLN A 200 16.91 -7.53 -15.17
CA GLN A 200 16.06 -7.70 -13.98
C GLN A 200 14.64 -8.11 -14.40
N ALA A 201 14.14 -9.21 -13.86
CA ALA A 201 12.89 -9.86 -14.31
C ALA A 201 11.65 -8.96 -14.24
N SER A 202 11.44 -8.24 -13.13
CA SER A 202 10.19 -7.50 -12.90
C SER A 202 10.17 -6.09 -13.49
N SER A 203 11.33 -5.51 -13.80
CA SER A 203 11.42 -4.12 -14.30
C SER A 203 11.89 -4.02 -15.73
N GLY A 204 12.53 -5.07 -16.27
CA GLY A 204 13.20 -5.04 -17.56
C GLY A 204 14.47 -4.19 -17.59
N LYS A 205 14.92 -3.64 -16.44
CA LYS A 205 16.19 -2.88 -16.36
C LYS A 205 17.35 -3.77 -16.71
N THR A 206 18.35 -3.20 -17.39
CA THR A 206 19.54 -3.93 -17.82
C THR A 206 20.81 -3.28 -17.31
N ILE A 207 21.83 -4.10 -17.06
CA ILE A 207 23.22 -3.69 -16.87
C ILE A 207 24.10 -4.51 -17.80
N LYS A 208 25.25 -3.97 -18.21
CA LYS A 208 26.09 -4.55 -19.28
C LYS A 208 27.53 -4.67 -18.86
N VAL A 209 28.16 -5.76 -19.32
CA VAL A 209 29.61 -5.98 -19.28
C VAL A 209 30.14 -6.09 -20.69
N THR A 210 31.01 -5.17 -21.09
CA THR A 210 31.75 -5.27 -22.37
C THR A 210 32.95 -6.16 -22.15
N LEU A 211 33.11 -7.20 -22.99
CA LEU A 211 34.21 -8.14 -22.95
C LEU A 211 35.23 -7.77 -24.04
N LEU A 212 36.53 -7.77 -23.70
CA LEU A 212 37.63 -7.65 -24.64
C LEU A 212 38.65 -8.76 -24.37
N GLN A 213 38.67 -9.78 -25.22
CA GLN A 213 39.61 -10.90 -25.13
C GLN A 213 40.78 -10.72 -26.08
N LEU A 214 41.98 -10.92 -25.55
CA LEU A 214 43.21 -10.80 -26.29
C LEU A 214 43.31 -11.91 -27.35
N LYS A 215 44.13 -11.64 -28.39
CA LYS A 215 44.51 -12.61 -29.41
C LYS A 215 45.39 -13.70 -28.82
N LYS A 216 45.42 -14.88 -29.44
CA LYS A 216 46.42 -15.91 -29.19
C LYS A 216 47.73 -15.45 -29.80
N ASN A 217 48.78 -15.39 -28.98
CA ASN A 217 50.13 -15.16 -29.51
C ASN A 217 50.61 -16.45 -30.18
N SER A 218 51.05 -16.36 -31.43
CA SER A 218 51.83 -17.42 -32.03
C SER A 218 53.15 -17.51 -31.28
N VAL A 219 53.39 -18.62 -30.59
CA VAL A 219 54.77 -18.93 -30.15
C VAL A 219 55.49 -19.41 -31.38
N ASP A 220 56.43 -18.60 -31.89
CA ASP A 220 57.38 -19.08 -32.87
C ASP A 220 58.24 -20.18 -32.19
N ILE A 221 57.99 -21.43 -32.56
CA ILE A 221 58.83 -22.55 -32.18
C ILE A 221 59.97 -22.51 -33.18
N ASN A 222 61.13 -21.94 -32.77
CA ASN A 222 62.38 -22.13 -33.46
C ASN A 222 62.96 -23.47 -33.06
#